data_21ba74ce489ed50c65f40a801c876684
#
_entry.id   21ba74ce489ed50c65f40a801c876684
#
_cell.length_a   1.000
_cell.length_b   1.000
_cell.length_c   1.000
_cell.angle_alpha   90.00
_cell.angle_beta   90.00
_cell.angle_gamma   90.00
#
_symmetry.space_group_name_H-M   'P 1'
#
loop_
_entity.id
_entity.type
_entity.pdbx_description
1 polymer ?
#
loop_
_entity_poly.entity_id
_entity_poly.type
_entity_poly.pdbx_seq_one_letter_code
_entity_poly.pdbx_strand_id
1 'polypeptide(L)'
;MFRRDLRRWAAEGLSYLTLDADVKEKLMEDEGAIKALIELAKAEKNEDCAYGVVTLLVNVTNSFEKQEIMPEMLELAKFAKHHIPQEHELDDEDFVDKRIWTLGEWGITSALVAFYKNDSQNIQELIARVLNAVCKFTELRGFVVQQGGSKALAALALEGTEKGKRHAAQGLARIGITQDPAIAFPGNRVSKKTLLEI
;
A
#
# COMPACT_ATOMS: atom_id res chain seq x y z
N MET A 1 3.13 -24.65 -13.05
CA MET A 1 2.84 -23.57 -13.96
C MET A 1 1.39 -23.10 -13.78
N PHE A 2 0.37 -23.86 -14.09
CA PHE A 2 -1.05 -23.51 -14.05
C PHE A 2 -1.57 -22.89 -12.73
N ARG A 3 -1.17 -23.39 -11.54
CA ARG A 3 -1.58 -22.83 -10.24
C ARG A 3 -0.98 -21.46 -9.94
N ARG A 4 0.16 -21.14 -10.53
CA ARG A 4 0.87 -19.89 -10.37
C ARG A 4 0.16 -18.76 -11.12
N ASP A 5 -0.17 -19.03 -12.37
CA ASP A 5 -0.90 -18.09 -13.22
C ASP A 5 -2.29 -17.77 -12.66
N LEU A 6 -2.99 -18.76 -12.07
CA LEU A 6 -4.29 -18.59 -11.43
C LEU A 6 -4.24 -17.61 -10.24
N ARG A 7 -3.23 -17.70 -9.39
CA ARG A 7 -3.11 -16.78 -8.23
C ARG A 7 -2.83 -15.34 -8.67
N ARG A 8 -1.99 -15.18 -9.67
CA ARG A 8 -1.70 -13.88 -10.28
C ARG A 8 -2.97 -13.27 -10.87
N TRP A 9 -3.70 -14.00 -11.69
CA TRP A 9 -4.96 -13.53 -12.27
C TRP A 9 -6.03 -13.26 -11.22
N ALA A 10 -6.07 -14.03 -10.14
CA ALA A 10 -6.95 -13.77 -9.02
C ALA A 10 -6.61 -12.45 -8.31
N ALA A 11 -5.33 -12.18 -8.05
CA ALA A 11 -4.89 -10.91 -7.46
C ALA A 11 -5.21 -9.72 -8.38
N GLU A 12 -4.98 -9.87 -9.69
CA GLU A 12 -5.33 -8.86 -10.68
C GLU A 12 -6.85 -8.63 -10.76
N GLY A 13 -7.64 -9.69 -10.82
CA GLY A 13 -9.10 -9.60 -10.78
C GLY A 13 -9.62 -8.93 -9.52
N LEU A 14 -9.08 -9.27 -8.36
CA LEU A 14 -9.42 -8.65 -7.09
C LEU A 14 -9.03 -7.15 -7.05
N SER A 15 -7.96 -6.73 -7.72
CA SER A 15 -7.59 -5.32 -7.80
C SER A 15 -8.64 -4.47 -8.53
N TYR A 16 -9.35 -5.04 -9.49
CA TYR A 16 -10.48 -4.38 -10.13
C TYR A 16 -11.75 -4.43 -9.28
N LEU A 17 -12.04 -5.58 -8.66
CA LEU A 17 -13.23 -5.74 -7.83
C LEU A 17 -13.19 -4.87 -6.57
N THR A 18 -12.01 -4.64 -6.00
CA THR A 18 -11.83 -3.75 -4.82
C THR A 18 -11.93 -2.25 -5.12
N LEU A 19 -12.32 -1.86 -6.35
CA LEU A 19 -12.83 -0.51 -6.60
C LEU A 19 -14.21 -0.29 -5.99
N ASP A 20 -14.95 -1.37 -5.73
CA ASP A 20 -16.24 -1.38 -5.07
C ASP A 20 -16.08 -1.48 -3.54
N ALA A 21 -16.79 -0.62 -2.79
CA ALA A 21 -16.65 -0.52 -1.34
C ALA A 21 -17.14 -1.76 -0.60
N ASP A 22 -18.25 -2.38 -1.04
CA ASP A 22 -18.77 -3.61 -0.45
C ASP A 22 -17.79 -4.77 -0.64
N VAL A 23 -17.12 -4.83 -1.79
CA VAL A 23 -16.10 -5.85 -2.06
C VAL A 23 -14.88 -5.67 -1.16
N LYS A 24 -14.48 -4.42 -0.85
CA LYS A 24 -13.40 -4.15 0.12
C LYS A 24 -13.74 -4.74 1.49
N GLU A 25 -14.93 -4.43 2.02
CA GLU A 25 -15.37 -4.96 3.32
C GLU A 25 -15.44 -6.49 3.29
N LYS A 26 -16.02 -7.06 2.23
CA LYS A 26 -16.12 -8.51 2.09
C LYS A 26 -14.76 -9.22 2.04
N LEU A 27 -13.78 -8.60 1.39
CA LEU A 27 -12.42 -9.12 1.37
C LEU A 27 -11.77 -9.07 2.76
N MET A 28 -12.06 -8.02 3.54
CA MET A 28 -11.53 -7.88 4.91
C MET A 28 -12.16 -8.81 5.93
N GLU A 29 -13.25 -9.53 5.60
CA GLU A 29 -13.78 -10.63 6.41
C GLU A 29 -12.98 -11.92 6.22
N ASP A 30 -12.18 -12.04 5.17
CA ASP A 30 -11.41 -13.24 4.82
C ASP A 30 -9.91 -13.05 5.07
N GLU A 31 -9.48 -13.25 6.32
CA GLU A 31 -8.07 -13.24 6.70
C GLU A 31 -7.23 -14.23 5.86
N GLY A 32 -7.84 -15.38 5.49
CA GLY A 32 -7.18 -16.40 4.69
C GLY A 32 -6.81 -15.90 3.29
N ALA A 33 -7.70 -15.12 2.66
CA ALA A 33 -7.43 -14.50 1.36
C ALA A 33 -6.27 -13.49 1.44
N ILE A 34 -6.25 -12.63 2.47
CA ILE A 34 -5.16 -11.67 2.67
C ILE A 34 -3.84 -12.37 2.97
N LYS A 35 -3.83 -13.40 3.81
CA LYS A 35 -2.63 -14.22 4.06
C LYS A 35 -2.13 -14.89 2.78
N ALA A 36 -3.04 -15.38 1.93
CA ALA A 36 -2.66 -15.96 0.64
C ALA A 36 -2.03 -14.93 -0.30
N LEU A 37 -2.49 -13.67 -0.30
CA LEU A 37 -1.88 -12.56 -1.03
C LEU A 37 -0.48 -12.22 -0.51
N ILE A 38 -0.30 -12.19 0.82
CA ILE A 38 1.01 -11.97 1.44
C ILE A 38 2.00 -13.07 1.03
N GLU A 39 1.59 -14.34 1.11
CA GLU A 39 2.44 -15.46 0.71
C GLU A 39 2.72 -15.46 -0.81
N LEU A 40 1.77 -15.04 -1.64
CA LEU A 40 1.99 -14.85 -3.07
C LEU A 40 3.08 -13.81 -3.33
N ALA A 41 2.98 -12.65 -2.67
CA ALA A 41 3.96 -11.57 -2.80
C ALA A 41 5.38 -12.01 -2.37
N LYS A 42 5.48 -12.78 -1.29
CA LYS A 42 6.76 -13.27 -0.76
C LYS A 42 7.37 -14.39 -1.60
N ALA A 43 6.53 -15.28 -2.15
CA ALA A 43 6.98 -16.42 -2.95
C ALA A 43 7.42 -16.01 -4.35
N GLU A 44 6.73 -15.03 -4.92
CA GLU A 44 6.98 -14.57 -6.27
C GLU A 44 7.69 -13.21 -6.23
N LYS A 45 9.01 -13.22 -6.20
CA LYS A 45 9.82 -12.01 -6.45
C LYS A 45 9.59 -11.42 -7.86
N ASN A 46 8.50 -11.82 -8.49
CA ASN A 46 8.16 -11.49 -9.86
C ASN A 46 7.33 -10.21 -9.90
N GLU A 47 7.76 -9.28 -10.69
CA GLU A 47 7.11 -8.02 -11.07
C GLU A 47 5.67 -8.24 -11.55
N ASP A 48 5.38 -9.40 -12.10
CA ASP A 48 4.09 -9.76 -12.72
C ASP A 48 2.88 -9.73 -11.77
N CYS A 49 3.03 -10.05 -10.48
CA CYS A 49 1.91 -9.98 -9.53
C CYS A 49 1.92 -8.70 -8.68
N ALA A 50 3.02 -7.94 -8.73
CA ALA A 50 3.20 -6.74 -7.91
C ALA A 50 2.10 -5.70 -8.18
N TYR A 51 1.76 -5.48 -9.44
CA TYR A 51 0.73 -4.52 -9.82
C TYR A 51 -0.64 -4.88 -9.21
N GLY A 52 -1.09 -6.11 -9.39
CA GLY A 52 -2.38 -6.56 -8.86
C GLY A 52 -2.44 -6.48 -7.34
N VAL A 53 -1.41 -7.00 -6.65
CA VAL A 53 -1.35 -6.99 -5.19
C VAL A 53 -1.28 -5.57 -4.64
N VAL A 54 -0.38 -4.73 -5.16
CA VAL A 54 -0.19 -3.37 -4.65
C VAL A 54 -1.42 -2.49 -4.94
N THR A 55 -2.02 -2.60 -6.13
CA THR A 55 -3.23 -1.84 -6.48
C THR A 55 -4.41 -2.24 -5.60
N LEU A 56 -4.60 -3.55 -5.35
CA LEU A 56 -5.61 -4.03 -4.41
C LEU A 56 -5.43 -3.38 -3.03
N LEU A 57 -4.21 -3.37 -2.50
CA LEU A 57 -3.92 -2.79 -1.19
C LEU A 57 -4.15 -1.28 -1.16
N VAL A 58 -3.82 -0.59 -2.24
CA VAL A 58 -4.14 0.84 -2.39
C VAL A 58 -5.65 1.05 -2.32
N ASN A 59 -6.43 0.29 -3.07
CA ASN A 59 -7.89 0.42 -3.07
C ASN A 59 -8.49 0.20 -1.67
N VAL A 60 -8.03 -0.81 -0.95
CA VAL A 60 -8.52 -1.15 0.40
C VAL A 60 -8.11 -0.10 1.44
N THR A 61 -6.99 0.59 1.24
CA THR A 61 -6.44 1.57 2.19
C THR A 61 -6.72 3.04 1.82
N ASN A 62 -7.50 3.30 0.77
CA ASN A 62 -7.87 4.64 0.36
C ASN A 62 -9.26 5.02 0.86
N SER A 63 -9.37 6.23 1.41
CA SER A 63 -10.63 6.94 1.55
C SER A 63 -11.07 7.50 0.19
N PHE A 64 -12.36 7.82 0.09
CA PHE A 64 -12.89 8.49 -1.09
C PHE A 64 -12.29 9.90 -1.21
N GLU A 65 -11.62 10.17 -2.32
CA GLU A 65 -11.17 11.52 -2.68
C GLU A 65 -12.06 12.05 -3.80
N LYS A 66 -12.85 13.07 -3.50
CA LYS A 66 -13.70 13.73 -4.50
C LYS A 66 -12.81 14.39 -5.58
N GLN A 67 -12.86 13.81 -6.77
CA GLN A 67 -12.17 14.37 -7.92
C GLN A 67 -13.10 15.31 -8.68
N GLU A 68 -12.63 16.51 -9.00
CA GLU A 68 -13.31 17.38 -9.96
C GLU A 68 -13.05 16.85 -11.38
N ILE A 69 -13.96 15.99 -11.85
CA ILE A 69 -13.90 15.45 -13.21
C ILE A 69 -14.67 16.39 -14.13
N MET A 70 -14.04 16.84 -15.22
CA MET A 70 -14.73 17.65 -16.22
C MET A 70 -15.94 16.87 -16.79
N PRO A 71 -17.07 17.55 -17.04
CA PRO A 71 -18.31 16.90 -17.51
C PRO A 71 -18.11 16.03 -18.76
N GLU A 72 -17.29 16.49 -19.70
CA GLU A 72 -17.00 15.73 -20.94
C GLU A 72 -16.24 14.42 -20.65
N MET A 73 -15.30 14.46 -19.68
CA MET A 73 -14.56 13.27 -19.27
C MET A 73 -15.48 12.28 -18.54
N LEU A 74 -16.44 12.78 -17.78
CA LEU A 74 -17.43 11.94 -17.10
C LEU A 74 -18.33 11.22 -18.10
N GLU A 75 -18.81 11.91 -19.13
CA GLU A 75 -19.61 11.31 -20.20
C GLU A 75 -18.82 10.27 -20.99
N LEU A 76 -17.55 10.58 -21.31
CA LEU A 76 -16.67 9.63 -21.99
C LEU A 76 -16.44 8.36 -21.16
N ALA A 77 -16.21 8.51 -19.85
CA ALA A 77 -16.05 7.38 -18.94
C ALA A 77 -17.32 6.52 -18.84
N LYS A 78 -18.50 7.14 -18.78
CA LYS A 78 -19.80 6.44 -18.84
C LYS A 78 -19.98 5.68 -20.15
N PHE A 79 -19.68 6.30 -21.27
CA PHE A 79 -19.76 5.68 -22.59
C PHE A 79 -18.83 4.48 -22.71
N ALA A 80 -17.61 4.61 -22.23
CA ALA A 80 -16.59 3.56 -22.22
C ALA A 80 -16.80 2.51 -21.12
N LYS A 81 -17.85 2.64 -20.30
CA LYS A 81 -18.13 1.77 -19.14
C LYS A 81 -16.94 1.66 -18.18
N HIS A 82 -16.16 2.73 -18.04
CA HIS A 82 -15.13 2.79 -17.01
C HIS A 82 -15.77 2.98 -15.62
N HIS A 83 -15.13 2.39 -14.62
CA HIS A 83 -15.52 2.62 -13.23
C HIS A 83 -15.35 4.10 -12.88
N ILE A 84 -16.41 4.70 -12.35
CA ILE A 84 -16.40 6.07 -11.85
C ILE A 84 -16.51 5.95 -10.34
N PRO A 85 -15.48 6.37 -9.57
CA PRO A 85 -15.54 6.34 -8.12
C PRO A 85 -16.72 7.16 -7.61
N GLN A 86 -17.51 6.57 -6.73
CA GLN A 86 -18.64 7.23 -6.06
C GLN A 86 -18.35 7.30 -4.58
N GLU A 87 -18.86 8.34 -3.92
CA GLU A 87 -18.85 8.46 -2.47
C GLU A 87 -19.67 7.33 -1.86
N HIS A 88 -19.08 6.61 -0.91
CA HIS A 88 -19.73 5.49 -0.23
C HIS A 88 -19.35 5.49 1.25
N GLU A 89 -20.30 5.26 2.14
CA GLU A 89 -20.07 5.28 3.59
C GLU A 89 -18.96 4.34 4.05
N LEU A 90 -18.81 3.18 3.39
CA LEU A 90 -17.74 2.21 3.68
C LEU A 90 -16.34 2.70 3.25
N ASP A 91 -16.23 3.81 2.53
CA ASP A 91 -14.97 4.47 2.20
C ASP A 91 -14.73 5.74 3.05
N ASP A 92 -15.55 5.98 4.07
CA ASP A 92 -15.30 6.98 5.10
C ASP A 92 -14.06 6.61 5.93
N GLU A 93 -13.45 7.61 6.54
CA GLU A 93 -12.15 7.48 7.22
C GLU A 93 -12.15 6.37 8.29
N ASP A 94 -13.23 6.23 9.05
CA ASP A 94 -13.34 5.23 10.12
C ASP A 94 -13.28 3.79 9.60
N PHE A 95 -13.96 3.51 8.49
CA PHE A 95 -13.91 2.20 7.83
C PHE A 95 -12.54 1.93 7.22
N VAL A 96 -11.96 2.93 6.55
CA VAL A 96 -10.62 2.83 5.98
C VAL A 96 -9.57 2.58 7.07
N ASP A 97 -9.65 3.31 8.17
CA ASP A 97 -8.73 3.15 9.30
C ASP A 97 -8.81 1.75 9.92
N LYS A 98 -10.01 1.20 10.07
CA LYS A 98 -10.21 -0.18 10.51
C LYS A 98 -9.56 -1.18 9.55
N ARG A 99 -9.73 -1.01 8.24
CA ARG A 99 -9.09 -1.87 7.23
C ARG A 99 -7.56 -1.77 7.29
N ILE A 100 -7.01 -0.56 7.38
CA ILE A 100 -5.56 -0.34 7.49
C ILE A 100 -5.00 -1.01 8.75
N TRP A 101 -5.68 -0.83 9.89
CA TRP A 101 -5.29 -1.47 11.15
C TRP A 101 -5.22 -2.99 11.00
N THR A 102 -6.30 -3.58 10.53
CA THR A 102 -6.41 -5.04 10.34
C THR A 102 -5.33 -5.59 9.39
N LEU A 103 -5.11 -4.92 8.26
CA LEU A 103 -4.04 -5.28 7.32
C LEU A 103 -2.64 -5.20 7.95
N GLY A 104 -2.41 -4.18 8.77
CA GLY A 104 -1.16 -4.00 9.50
C GLY A 104 -0.89 -5.14 10.48
N GLU A 105 -1.90 -5.55 11.26
CA GLU A 105 -1.83 -6.71 12.16
C GLU A 105 -1.59 -8.02 11.40
N TRP A 106 -2.22 -8.20 10.24
CA TRP A 106 -2.02 -9.38 9.40
C TRP A 106 -0.68 -9.41 8.67
N GLY A 107 0.14 -8.37 8.81
CA GLY A 107 1.53 -8.36 8.33
C GLY A 107 1.70 -7.97 6.87
N ILE A 108 0.81 -7.12 6.35
CA ILE A 108 0.84 -6.66 4.96
C ILE A 108 2.15 -5.96 4.56
N THR A 109 2.86 -5.36 5.52
CA THR A 109 4.16 -4.75 5.29
C THR A 109 5.15 -5.71 4.64
N SER A 110 5.12 -7.00 5.01
CA SER A 110 6.02 -8.00 4.43
C SER A 110 5.79 -8.23 2.93
N ALA A 111 4.54 -8.12 2.46
CA ALA A 111 4.20 -8.18 1.04
C ALA A 111 4.73 -6.95 0.29
N LEU A 112 4.54 -5.76 0.86
CA LEU A 112 5.02 -4.51 0.26
C LEU A 112 6.55 -4.46 0.19
N VAL A 113 7.23 -4.96 1.23
CA VAL A 113 8.69 -5.07 1.28
C VAL A 113 9.21 -6.08 0.24
N ALA A 114 8.42 -7.07 -0.16
CA ALA A 114 8.82 -7.97 -1.24
C ALA A 114 8.96 -7.25 -2.59
N PHE A 115 8.23 -6.16 -2.80
CA PHE A 115 8.13 -5.45 -4.08
C PHE A 115 8.78 -4.07 -4.12
N TYR A 116 9.35 -3.53 -3.02
CA TYR A 116 9.84 -2.14 -3.01
C TYR A 116 10.99 -1.85 -3.98
N LYS A 117 11.67 -2.89 -4.48
CA LYS A 117 12.72 -2.80 -5.51
C LYS A 117 12.21 -3.01 -6.93
N ASN A 118 10.89 -3.04 -7.13
CA ASN A 118 10.30 -3.15 -8.46
C ASN A 118 10.76 -1.98 -9.35
N ASP A 119 11.02 -2.25 -10.62
CA ASP A 119 11.51 -1.23 -11.58
C ASP A 119 10.45 -0.17 -11.91
N SER A 120 9.17 -0.44 -11.66
CA SER A 120 8.09 0.52 -11.88
C SER A 120 8.03 1.57 -10.77
N GLN A 121 8.34 2.81 -11.11
CA GLN A 121 8.22 3.95 -10.21
C GLN A 121 6.80 4.14 -9.68
N ASN A 122 5.79 3.81 -10.48
CA ASN A 122 4.39 3.87 -10.04
C ASN A 122 4.10 2.87 -8.92
N ILE A 123 4.58 1.63 -9.06
CA ILE A 123 4.44 0.60 -7.99
C ILE A 123 5.19 1.05 -6.73
N GLN A 124 6.39 1.59 -6.87
CA GLN A 124 7.16 2.13 -5.74
C GLN A 124 6.41 3.26 -5.01
N GLU A 125 5.79 4.19 -5.75
CA GLU A 125 4.96 5.25 -5.18
C GLU A 125 3.78 4.69 -4.38
N LEU A 126 3.06 3.73 -4.96
CA LEU A 126 1.93 3.08 -4.32
C LEU A 126 2.34 2.31 -3.06
N ILE A 127 3.48 1.63 -3.07
CA ILE A 127 4.05 0.96 -1.89
C ILE A 127 4.33 1.97 -0.77
N ALA A 128 4.98 3.10 -1.10
CA ALA A 128 5.25 4.16 -0.14
C ALA A 128 3.95 4.71 0.47
N ARG A 129 2.91 4.90 -0.34
CA ARG A 129 1.59 5.35 0.09
C ARG A 129 0.96 4.40 1.11
N VAL A 130 0.91 3.10 0.82
CA VAL A 130 0.31 2.10 1.72
C VAL A 130 1.12 1.94 3.01
N LEU A 131 2.47 1.90 2.93
CA LEU A 131 3.32 1.85 4.11
C LEU A 131 3.12 3.09 5.01
N ASN A 132 2.99 4.28 4.42
CA ASN A 132 2.70 5.51 5.16
C ASN A 132 1.32 5.44 5.84
N ALA A 133 0.30 4.87 5.18
CA ALA A 133 -1.02 4.67 5.77
C ALA A 133 -0.94 3.76 7.00
N VAL A 134 -0.24 2.63 6.92
CA VAL A 134 -0.04 1.73 8.08
C VAL A 134 0.72 2.45 9.22
N CYS A 135 1.70 3.30 8.90
CA CYS A 135 2.44 4.09 9.90
C CYS A 135 1.58 5.18 10.58
N LYS A 136 0.35 5.44 10.12
CA LYS A 136 -0.61 6.32 10.83
C LYS A 136 -0.81 5.83 12.26
N PHE A 137 -0.89 4.54 12.46
CA PHE A 137 -1.12 3.90 13.76
C PHE A 137 0.19 3.62 14.52
N THR A 138 0.30 4.21 15.69
CA THR A 138 1.52 4.11 16.54
C THR A 138 1.87 2.67 16.86
N GLU A 139 0.87 1.86 17.16
CA GLU A 139 1.00 0.47 17.57
C GLU A 139 1.52 -0.43 16.45
N LEU A 140 1.21 -0.09 15.21
CA LEU A 140 1.65 -0.86 14.04
C LEU A 140 3.10 -0.54 13.61
N ARG A 141 3.67 0.60 14.03
CA ARG A 141 5.01 1.03 13.59
C ARG A 141 6.10 0.04 13.97
N GLY A 142 5.97 -0.61 15.14
CA GLY A 142 6.88 -1.69 15.54
C GLY A 142 6.85 -2.87 14.57
N PHE A 143 5.66 -3.29 14.13
CA PHE A 143 5.51 -4.35 13.12
C PHE A 143 6.07 -3.93 11.76
N VAL A 144 5.84 -2.67 11.35
CA VAL A 144 6.43 -2.13 10.11
C VAL A 144 7.96 -2.22 10.15
N VAL A 145 8.59 -1.83 11.25
CA VAL A 145 10.04 -1.92 11.42
C VAL A 145 10.52 -3.37 11.37
N GLN A 146 9.90 -4.27 12.14
CA GLN A 146 10.27 -5.69 12.21
C GLN A 146 10.18 -6.38 10.84
N GLN A 147 9.21 -5.99 10.02
CA GLN A 147 9.00 -6.54 8.68
C GLN A 147 9.86 -5.86 7.60
N GLY A 148 10.75 -4.94 7.97
CA GLY A 148 11.66 -4.27 7.04
C GLY A 148 11.10 -3.02 6.34
N GLY A 149 9.92 -2.55 6.74
CA GLY A 149 9.26 -1.39 6.15
C GLY A 149 10.07 -0.10 6.28
N SER A 150 10.77 0.12 7.38
CA SER A 150 11.65 1.29 7.55
C SER A 150 12.76 1.34 6.51
N LYS A 151 13.37 0.18 6.19
CA LYS A 151 14.38 0.07 5.13
C LYS A 151 13.80 0.35 3.75
N ALA A 152 12.61 -0.18 3.46
CA ALA A 152 11.93 0.06 2.20
C ALA A 152 11.57 1.55 2.05
N LEU A 153 10.98 2.17 3.08
CA LEU A 153 10.68 3.61 3.09
C LEU A 153 11.93 4.46 2.90
N ALA A 154 13.07 4.12 3.53
CA ALA A 154 14.32 4.86 3.37
C ALA A 154 14.83 4.83 1.93
N ALA A 155 14.75 3.67 1.25
CA ALA A 155 15.11 3.57 -0.16
C ALA A 155 14.17 4.40 -1.05
N LEU A 156 12.84 4.29 -0.81
CA LEU A 156 11.83 5.01 -1.58
C LEU A 156 11.89 6.54 -1.38
N ALA A 157 12.33 7.00 -0.20
CA ALA A 157 12.54 8.42 0.07
C ALA A 157 13.71 9.01 -0.72
N LEU A 158 14.69 8.19 -1.11
CA LEU A 158 15.86 8.63 -1.87
C LEU A 158 15.66 8.52 -3.39
N GLU A 159 15.01 7.45 -3.85
CA GLU A 159 15.00 7.05 -5.26
C GLU A 159 13.61 7.13 -5.93
N GLY A 160 12.53 7.38 -5.17
CA GLY A 160 11.15 7.38 -5.65
C GLY A 160 10.76 8.64 -6.44
N THR A 161 9.51 8.64 -6.93
CA THR A 161 8.85 9.84 -7.47
C THR A 161 8.66 10.90 -6.38
N GLU A 162 8.40 12.14 -6.75
CA GLU A 162 8.17 13.23 -5.77
C GLU A 162 6.99 12.92 -4.81
N LYS A 163 5.94 12.26 -5.29
CA LYS A 163 4.83 11.81 -4.44
C LYS A 163 5.26 10.64 -3.55
N GLY A 164 5.98 9.65 -4.13
CA GLY A 164 6.52 8.52 -3.41
C GLY A 164 7.48 8.93 -2.30
N LYS A 165 8.39 9.87 -2.58
CA LYS A 165 9.32 10.45 -1.59
C LYS A 165 8.57 11.11 -0.43
N ARG A 166 7.51 11.88 -0.72
CA ARG A 166 6.67 12.50 0.32
C ARG A 166 6.02 11.46 1.24
N HIS A 167 5.39 10.44 0.67
CA HIS A 167 4.80 9.35 1.46
C HIS A 167 5.86 8.62 2.30
N ALA A 168 6.99 8.31 1.69
CA ALA A 168 8.08 7.62 2.37
C ALA A 168 8.66 8.46 3.52
N ALA A 169 8.90 9.76 3.30
CA ALA A 169 9.38 10.68 4.32
C ALA A 169 8.41 10.81 5.50
N GLN A 170 7.10 10.93 5.22
CA GLN A 170 6.07 10.96 6.26
C GLN A 170 6.04 9.67 7.08
N GLY A 171 6.13 8.50 6.43
CA GLY A 171 6.20 7.21 7.11
C GLY A 171 7.43 7.10 8.01
N LEU A 172 8.61 7.50 7.51
CA LEU A 172 9.86 7.53 8.27
C LEU A 172 9.78 8.47 9.47
N ALA A 173 9.21 9.66 9.31
CA ALA A 173 9.03 10.62 10.41
C ALA A 173 8.12 10.02 11.49
N ARG A 174 7.01 9.38 11.12
CA ARG A 174 6.11 8.70 12.06
C ARG A 174 6.80 7.59 12.84
N ILE A 175 7.61 6.77 12.16
CA ILE A 175 8.42 5.72 12.80
C ILE A 175 9.44 6.34 13.76
N GLY A 176 10.18 7.37 13.31
CA GLY A 176 11.26 8.00 14.07
C GLY A 176 10.81 8.69 15.35
N ILE A 177 9.53 9.09 15.46
CA ILE A 177 8.97 9.69 16.69
C ILE A 177 8.76 8.63 17.78
N THR A 178 8.47 7.38 17.42
CA THR A 178 7.97 6.37 18.37
C THR A 178 8.85 5.13 18.51
N GLN A 179 9.78 4.90 17.59
CA GLN A 179 10.66 3.74 17.59
C GLN A 179 12.11 4.17 17.92
N ASP A 180 12.85 3.27 18.58
CA ASP A 180 14.27 3.50 18.79
C ASP A 180 15.00 3.62 17.44
N PRO A 181 15.69 4.73 17.18
CA PRO A 181 16.42 4.93 15.92
C PRO A 181 17.45 3.84 15.62
N ALA A 182 18.06 3.23 16.63
CA ALA A 182 19.02 2.15 16.45
C ALA A 182 18.36 0.87 15.91
N ILE A 183 17.09 0.65 16.26
CA ILE A 183 16.30 -0.49 15.80
C ILE A 183 15.64 -0.17 14.45
N ALA A 184 15.04 1.01 14.35
CA ALA A 184 14.30 1.42 13.16
C ALA A 184 15.20 1.63 11.94
N PHE A 185 16.44 2.09 12.15
CA PHE A 185 17.40 2.47 11.10
C PHE A 185 18.79 1.84 11.36
N PRO A 186 18.91 0.51 11.30
CA PRO A 186 20.19 -0.16 11.55
C PRO A 186 21.17 0.15 10.42
N GLY A 187 22.27 0.83 10.78
CA GLY A 187 23.37 1.19 9.86
C GLY A 187 23.56 2.70 9.72
N ASN A 188 24.81 3.11 9.54
CA ASN A 188 25.24 4.53 9.49
C ASN A 188 24.75 5.34 8.26
N ARG A 189 23.81 4.84 7.45
CA ARG A 189 23.36 5.50 6.23
C ARG A 189 22.22 6.49 6.39
N VAL A 190 21.53 6.46 7.53
CA VAL A 190 20.53 7.48 7.87
C VAL A 190 21.05 8.22 9.09
N SER A 191 21.90 9.20 8.87
CA SER A 191 22.34 10.08 9.96
C SER A 191 21.13 10.92 10.41
N LYS A 192 21.12 11.35 11.70
CA LYS A 192 20.14 12.34 12.19
C LYS A 192 20.00 13.56 11.24
N LYS A 193 21.06 13.87 10.50
CA LYS A 193 21.12 14.96 9.53
C LYS A 193 20.21 14.71 8.33
N THR A 194 20.15 13.48 7.81
CA THR A 194 19.29 13.11 6.68
C THR A 194 17.80 13.12 7.05
N LEU A 195 17.45 12.82 8.33
CA LEU A 195 16.07 12.88 8.83
C LEU A 195 15.57 14.31 9.06
N LEU A 196 16.48 15.27 9.19
CA LEU A 196 16.14 16.69 9.40
C LEU A 196 16.11 17.48 8.08
N GLU A 197 16.63 16.93 7.00
CA GLU A 197 16.68 17.53 5.66
C GLU A 197 15.55 17.01 4.72
N ILE A 198 14.68 16.08 5.20
CA ILE A 198 13.50 15.57 4.53
C ILE A 198 12.24 16.23 5.13
#